data_55a4e5b6b64c25cd2178d0b33455bf65
#
_entry.id   55a4e5b6b64c25cd2178d0b33455bf65
#
_cell.length_a   1.000
_cell.length_b   1.000
_cell.length_c   1.000
_cell.angle_alpha   90.00
_cell.angle_beta   90.00
_cell.angle_gamma   90.00
#
_symmetry.space_group_name_H-M   'P 1'
#
loop_
_entity.id
_entity.type
_entity.pdbx_description
1 polymer ?
#
loop_
_entity_poly.entity_id
_entity_poly.type
_entity_poly.pdbx_seq_one_letter_code
_entity_poly.pdbx_strand_id
1 'polypeptide(L)'
;MKSLEPILDVFQPGLKRGAARLPFAPHKRYFYVEHPTEGWRVYLRACTFLHEAGQPFQASRFLVVKKFGANASQKTWEPPKGQMEAKDTSPKKSVLKLLHENVQREVEEESKVQSFQNLRHTGMVFQGREPDYPENHFFQYHIFQAYVTPEEIENALLEFEWLNEHPKAFARLRKDKREKDDLSWFSPRSTRLMGRWSPSIVAMYIHKYE
;
A
#
# COMPACT_ATOMS: atom_id res chain seq x y z
N MET A 1 29.47 7.02 -6.12
CA MET A 1 28.19 7.25 -5.44
C MET A 1 27.14 7.58 -6.52
N LYS A 2 26.12 6.73 -6.75
CA LYS A 2 24.97 7.15 -7.55
C LYS A 2 24.27 8.26 -6.76
N SER A 3 24.15 9.46 -7.32
CA SER A 3 23.37 10.53 -6.73
C SER A 3 21.95 9.98 -6.51
N LEU A 4 21.46 10.08 -5.28
CA LEU A 4 20.06 9.79 -5.00
C LEU A 4 19.23 10.77 -5.86
N GLU A 5 18.47 10.23 -6.80
CA GLU A 5 17.56 11.06 -7.60
C GLU A 5 16.59 11.78 -6.63
N PRO A 6 16.37 13.09 -6.80
CA PRO A 6 15.48 13.84 -5.94
C PRO A 6 14.07 13.25 -6.00
N ILE A 7 13.37 13.24 -4.88
CA ILE A 7 11.95 12.85 -4.85
C ILE A 7 11.15 13.90 -5.61
N LEU A 8 10.44 13.45 -6.64
CA LEU A 8 9.62 14.29 -7.50
C LEU A 8 8.36 14.73 -6.77
N ASP A 9 8.03 16.02 -6.85
CA ASP A 9 6.81 16.53 -6.22
C ASP A 9 5.59 16.25 -7.11
N VAL A 10 4.79 15.26 -6.72
CA VAL A 10 3.58 14.83 -7.43
C VAL A 10 2.34 15.69 -7.09
N PHE A 11 2.46 16.62 -6.17
CA PHE A 11 1.37 17.51 -5.76
C PHE A 11 1.46 18.90 -6.39
N GLN A 12 2.54 19.22 -7.09
CA GLN A 12 2.70 20.52 -7.72
C GLN A 12 1.60 20.81 -8.75
N PRO A 13 1.18 22.09 -8.90
CA PRO A 13 0.21 22.48 -9.91
C PRO A 13 0.69 22.21 -11.34
N GLY A 14 -0.25 21.94 -12.26
CA GLY A 14 0.06 21.83 -13.68
C GLY A 14 0.50 20.43 -14.15
N LEU A 15 0.65 19.47 -13.26
CA LEU A 15 0.90 18.09 -13.66
C LEU A 15 -0.25 17.52 -14.48
N LYS A 16 0.08 16.82 -15.56
CA LYS A 16 -0.89 16.01 -16.31
C LYS A 16 -1.19 14.72 -15.55
N ARG A 17 -2.40 14.24 -15.70
CA ARG A 17 -2.86 12.99 -15.10
C ARG A 17 -3.25 12.01 -16.20
N GLY A 18 -2.94 10.75 -16.02
CA GLY A 18 -3.29 9.71 -16.96
C GLY A 18 -3.28 8.33 -16.35
N ALA A 19 -3.54 7.34 -17.18
CA ALA A 19 -3.43 5.94 -16.81
C ALA A 19 -2.88 5.11 -17.97
N ALA A 20 -1.92 4.24 -17.68
CA ALA A 20 -1.27 3.39 -18.66
C ALA A 20 -1.17 1.94 -18.18
N ARG A 21 -1.04 1.03 -19.12
CA ARG A 21 -0.68 -0.37 -18.83
C ARG A 21 0.80 -0.48 -18.53
N LEU A 22 1.15 -1.40 -17.66
CA LEU A 22 2.54 -1.71 -17.32
C LEU A 22 2.86 -3.15 -17.77
N PRO A 23 4.12 -3.44 -18.16
CA PRO A 23 4.50 -4.76 -18.68
C PRO A 23 4.14 -5.93 -17.75
N PHE A 24 4.32 -5.75 -16.44
CA PHE A 24 4.04 -6.78 -15.44
C PHE A 24 2.56 -6.99 -15.13
N ALA A 25 1.68 -6.08 -15.58
CA ALA A 25 0.22 -6.19 -15.39
C ALA A 25 -0.54 -5.56 -16.58
N PRO A 26 -0.46 -6.16 -17.76
CA PRO A 26 -1.00 -5.58 -19.00
C PRO A 26 -2.53 -5.53 -19.04
N HIS A 27 -3.20 -6.23 -18.13
CA HIS A 27 -4.67 -6.25 -18.01
C HIS A 27 -5.24 -5.09 -17.18
N LYS A 28 -4.38 -4.36 -16.46
CA LYS A 28 -4.75 -3.19 -15.65
C LYS A 28 -4.15 -1.90 -16.24
N ARG A 29 -4.83 -0.78 -16.00
CA ARG A 29 -4.29 0.55 -16.28
C ARG A 29 -4.04 1.24 -14.94
N TYR A 30 -2.80 1.70 -14.76
CA TYR A 30 -2.34 2.32 -13.52
C TYR A 30 -2.27 3.83 -13.67
N PHE A 31 -2.74 4.53 -12.65
CA PHE A 31 -2.74 5.98 -12.58
C PHE A 31 -1.32 6.53 -12.43
N TYR A 32 -1.06 7.62 -13.16
CA TYR A 32 0.18 8.37 -13.03
C TYR A 32 -0.07 9.89 -13.08
N VAL A 33 0.90 10.62 -12.57
CA VAL A 33 1.10 12.04 -12.85
C VAL A 33 2.34 12.22 -13.70
N GLU A 34 2.35 13.25 -14.56
CA GLU A 34 3.43 13.49 -15.50
C GLU A 34 3.74 14.98 -15.59
N HIS A 35 5.02 15.33 -15.57
CA HIS A 35 5.44 16.71 -15.75
C HIS A 35 5.40 17.07 -17.24
N PRO A 36 4.69 18.16 -17.63
CA PRO A 36 4.42 18.45 -19.04
C PRO A 36 5.65 18.84 -19.86
N THR A 37 6.71 19.36 -19.22
CA THR A 37 7.93 19.84 -19.87
C THR A 37 9.16 19.03 -19.53
N GLU A 38 9.31 18.57 -18.27
CA GLU A 38 10.46 17.76 -17.87
C GLU A 38 10.33 16.27 -18.28
N GLY A 39 9.10 15.84 -18.62
CA GLY A 39 8.84 14.51 -19.18
C GLY A 39 8.93 13.35 -18.19
N TRP A 40 9.11 13.61 -16.90
CA TRP A 40 9.05 12.54 -15.92
C TRP A 40 7.60 12.11 -15.64
N ARG A 41 7.45 10.82 -15.35
CA ARG A 41 6.17 10.20 -15.00
C ARG A 41 6.29 9.41 -13.71
N VAL A 42 5.32 9.59 -12.81
CA VAL A 42 5.28 8.87 -11.53
C VAL A 42 3.96 8.11 -11.39
N TYR A 43 4.05 6.79 -11.25
CA TYR A 43 2.94 5.93 -10.88
C TYR A 43 2.75 5.94 -9.37
N LEU A 44 1.55 6.27 -8.91
CA LEU A 44 1.26 6.45 -7.49
C LEU A 44 0.82 5.16 -6.83
N ARG A 45 1.39 4.92 -5.67
CA ARG A 45 1.13 3.78 -4.78
C ARG A 45 0.95 4.29 -3.36
N ALA A 46 0.18 3.58 -2.56
CA ALA A 46 0.05 3.85 -1.13
C ALA A 46 0.49 2.65 -0.32
N CYS A 47 1.05 2.91 0.86
CA CYS A 47 1.35 1.90 1.87
C CYS A 47 0.89 2.44 3.22
N THR A 48 0.16 1.63 3.98
CA THR A 48 -0.50 2.09 5.21
C THR A 48 -0.03 1.29 6.41
N PHE A 49 0.46 2.00 7.42
CA PHE A 49 0.80 1.44 8.72
C PHE A 49 -0.41 1.60 9.65
N LEU A 50 -1.07 0.48 9.97
CA LEU A 50 -2.24 0.41 10.81
C LEU A 50 -1.82 0.09 12.24
N HIS A 51 -2.07 1.02 13.17
CA HIS A 51 -1.78 0.87 14.60
C HIS A 51 -3.06 0.63 15.39
N GLU A 52 -2.93 0.07 16.58
CA GLU A 52 -4.05 -0.14 17.48
C GLU A 52 -4.47 1.18 18.14
N ALA A 53 -5.76 1.51 18.06
CA ALA A 53 -6.31 2.69 18.71
C ALA A 53 -6.33 2.50 20.23
N GLY A 54 -6.07 3.59 20.98
CA GLY A 54 -6.05 3.56 22.44
C GLY A 54 -4.78 3.01 23.06
N GLN A 55 -3.82 2.52 22.28
CA GLN A 55 -2.52 2.08 22.75
C GLN A 55 -1.45 3.16 22.54
N PRO A 56 -0.40 3.21 23.37
CA PRO A 56 0.76 4.05 23.11
C PRO A 56 1.37 3.73 21.75
N PHE A 57 1.69 4.78 21.00
CA PHE A 57 2.30 4.61 19.67
C PHE A 57 3.66 3.90 19.78
N GLN A 58 3.85 2.86 18.97
CA GLN A 58 5.10 2.15 18.77
C GLN A 58 5.31 1.95 17.26
N ALA A 59 6.40 2.50 16.73
CA ALA A 59 6.69 2.46 15.31
C ALA A 59 6.80 1.03 14.75
N SER A 60 7.28 0.10 15.56
CA SER A 60 7.44 -1.32 15.21
C SER A 60 6.23 -2.21 15.53
N ARG A 61 5.08 -1.62 15.94
CA ARG A 61 3.84 -2.36 16.21
C ARG A 61 2.72 -1.90 15.28
N PHE A 62 2.55 -2.57 14.18
CA PHE A 62 1.53 -2.31 13.17
C PHE A 62 1.04 -3.63 12.54
N LEU A 63 -0.12 -3.58 11.88
CA LEU A 63 -0.70 -4.74 11.21
C LEU A 63 0.00 -5.03 9.88
N VAL A 64 0.19 -6.32 9.60
CA VAL A 64 0.68 -6.86 8.33
C VAL A 64 -0.25 -7.93 7.81
N VAL A 65 -0.34 -8.06 6.50
CA VAL A 65 -1.16 -9.03 5.79
C VAL A 65 -0.29 -10.06 5.09
N LYS A 66 -0.77 -11.30 5.01
CA LYS A 66 -0.06 -12.41 4.38
C LYS A 66 -0.59 -12.68 2.97
N LYS A 67 0.33 -12.89 2.02
CA LYS A 67 -0.03 -13.30 0.66
C LYS A 67 -0.80 -14.61 0.68
N PHE A 68 -1.90 -14.67 -0.06
CA PHE A 68 -2.76 -15.85 -0.19
C PHE A 68 -1.98 -17.11 -0.56
N GLY A 69 -2.27 -18.19 0.15
CA GLY A 69 -1.68 -19.52 -0.07
C GLY A 69 -0.19 -19.62 0.25
N ALA A 70 0.44 -18.58 0.77
CA ALA A 70 1.86 -18.59 1.08
C ALA A 70 2.12 -19.06 2.53
N ASN A 71 3.32 -19.62 2.77
CA ASN A 71 3.73 -20.05 4.09
C ASN A 71 4.12 -18.83 4.95
N ALA A 72 3.51 -18.71 6.14
CA ALA A 72 3.72 -17.61 7.07
C ALA A 72 5.18 -17.46 7.56
N SER A 73 5.96 -18.55 7.56
CA SER A 73 7.38 -18.53 7.95
C SER A 73 8.33 -18.00 6.87
N GLN A 74 7.81 -17.78 5.66
CA GLN A 74 8.58 -17.29 4.52
C GLN A 74 8.36 -15.77 4.33
N LYS A 75 9.01 -15.19 3.32
CA LYS A 75 8.86 -13.76 2.95
C LYS A 75 7.51 -13.51 2.28
N THR A 76 6.45 -13.42 3.09
CA THR A 76 5.05 -13.41 2.62
C THR A 76 4.20 -12.32 3.25
N TRP A 77 4.75 -11.57 4.19
CA TRP A 77 4.07 -10.53 4.94
C TRP A 77 4.39 -9.13 4.43
N GLU A 78 3.44 -8.21 4.49
CA GLU A 78 3.64 -6.80 4.17
C GLU A 78 2.57 -5.92 4.83
N PRO A 79 2.84 -4.62 5.04
CA PRO A 79 1.77 -3.68 5.37
C PRO A 79 0.76 -3.61 4.22
N PRO A 80 -0.53 -3.36 4.46
CA PRO A 80 -1.50 -3.11 3.40
C PRO A 80 -1.00 -2.02 2.44
N LYS A 81 -0.98 -2.33 1.15
CA LYS A 81 -0.45 -1.42 0.13
C LYS A 81 -1.01 -1.75 -1.25
N GLY A 82 -1.15 -0.74 -2.07
CA GLY A 82 -1.60 -0.95 -3.42
C GLY A 82 -1.23 0.19 -4.37
N GLN A 83 -1.42 -0.08 -5.64
CA GLN A 83 -1.17 0.85 -6.72
C GLN A 83 -2.49 1.46 -7.20
N MET A 84 -2.51 2.77 -7.38
CA MET A 84 -3.69 3.46 -7.92
C MET A 84 -3.97 2.99 -9.35
N GLU A 85 -5.20 2.61 -9.60
CA GLU A 85 -5.68 2.19 -10.90
C GLU A 85 -6.44 3.31 -11.62
N ALA A 86 -6.69 3.16 -12.92
CA ALA A 86 -7.45 4.12 -13.73
C ALA A 86 -8.86 4.41 -13.15
N LYS A 87 -9.47 3.40 -12.53
CA LYS A 87 -10.80 3.52 -11.89
C LYS A 87 -10.80 4.47 -10.69
N ASP A 88 -9.63 4.70 -10.08
CA ASP A 88 -9.46 5.54 -8.89
C ASP A 88 -9.33 7.02 -9.26
N THR A 89 -9.36 7.36 -10.55
CA THR A 89 -9.04 8.69 -11.02
C THR A 89 -10.30 9.55 -11.19
N SER A 90 -10.22 10.76 -10.66
CA SER A 90 -11.18 11.82 -10.92
C SER A 90 -10.44 13.14 -11.15
N PRO A 91 -10.67 13.84 -12.28
CA PRO A 91 -10.01 15.12 -12.53
C PRO A 91 -10.42 16.21 -11.54
N LYS A 92 -11.56 16.05 -10.87
CA LYS A 92 -12.10 17.00 -9.89
C LYS A 92 -11.51 16.87 -8.48
N LYS A 93 -10.79 15.79 -8.19
CA LYS A 93 -10.22 15.54 -6.85
C LYS A 93 -8.72 15.85 -6.84
N SER A 94 -8.19 16.32 -5.72
CA SER A 94 -6.75 16.44 -5.53
C SER A 94 -6.07 15.08 -5.53
N VAL A 95 -4.79 15.01 -5.87
CA VAL A 95 -4.00 13.77 -5.82
C VAL A 95 -3.99 13.18 -4.42
N LEU A 96 -3.87 14.03 -3.38
CA LEU A 96 -3.90 13.57 -1.99
C LEU A 96 -5.25 12.92 -1.64
N LYS A 97 -6.37 13.50 -2.09
CA LYS A 97 -7.70 12.89 -1.86
C LYS A 97 -7.84 11.55 -2.57
N LEU A 98 -7.33 11.42 -3.79
CA LEU A 98 -7.32 10.15 -4.52
C LEU A 98 -6.46 9.09 -3.80
N LEU A 99 -5.31 9.49 -3.26
CA LEU A 99 -4.47 8.60 -2.44
C LEU A 99 -5.19 8.14 -1.17
N HIS A 100 -5.93 9.02 -0.48
CA HIS A 100 -6.73 8.64 0.70
C HIS A 100 -7.82 7.60 0.33
N GLU A 101 -8.52 7.81 -0.78
CA GLU A 101 -9.53 6.85 -1.27
C GLU A 101 -8.90 5.51 -1.68
N ASN A 102 -7.71 5.55 -2.29
CA ASN A 102 -6.95 4.33 -2.59
C ASN A 102 -6.54 3.59 -1.31
N VAL A 103 -6.06 4.30 -0.29
CA VAL A 103 -5.75 3.70 1.03
C VAL A 103 -6.96 3.00 1.61
N GLN A 104 -8.13 3.67 1.63
CA GLN A 104 -9.36 3.09 2.16
C GLN A 104 -9.69 1.77 1.47
N ARG A 105 -9.61 1.75 0.15
CA ARG A 105 -9.90 0.56 -0.65
C ARG A 105 -8.88 -0.56 -0.42
N GLU A 106 -7.59 -0.27 -0.47
CA GLU A 106 -6.54 -1.28 -0.30
C GLU A 106 -6.54 -1.88 1.10
N VAL A 107 -6.77 -1.06 2.13
CA VAL A 107 -6.88 -1.54 3.52
C VAL A 107 -8.06 -2.51 3.64
N GLU A 108 -9.24 -2.16 3.14
CA GLU A 108 -10.41 -3.06 3.16
C GLU A 108 -10.16 -4.34 2.36
N GLU A 109 -9.65 -4.24 1.14
CA GLU A 109 -9.43 -5.38 0.25
C GLU A 109 -8.39 -6.35 0.81
N GLU A 110 -7.29 -5.85 1.35
CA GLU A 110 -6.16 -6.66 1.81
C GLU A 110 -6.27 -7.10 3.27
N SER A 111 -6.70 -6.24 4.20
CA SER A 111 -6.72 -6.54 5.63
C SER A 111 -8.08 -6.89 6.22
N LYS A 112 -9.16 -6.75 5.47
CA LYS A 112 -10.56 -6.87 5.94
C LYS A 112 -10.98 -5.84 6.99
N VAL A 113 -10.13 -4.90 7.31
CA VAL A 113 -10.46 -3.76 8.17
C VAL A 113 -11.42 -2.84 7.42
N GLN A 114 -12.64 -2.68 7.91
CA GLN A 114 -13.70 -1.89 7.28
C GLN A 114 -13.62 -0.41 7.64
N SER A 115 -13.14 -0.11 8.84
CA SER A 115 -13.04 1.25 9.33
C SER A 115 -11.74 1.49 10.09
N PHE A 116 -11.21 2.69 9.94
CA PHE A 116 -10.07 3.18 10.68
C PHE A 116 -10.19 4.69 10.88
N GLN A 117 -9.42 5.23 11.81
CA GLN A 117 -9.48 6.64 12.20
C GLN A 117 -8.11 7.30 12.09
N ASN A 118 -8.13 8.63 12.07
CA ASN A 118 -6.91 9.45 12.05
C ASN A 118 -5.96 9.13 10.89
N LEU A 119 -6.51 8.84 9.69
CA LEU A 119 -5.71 8.64 8.49
C LEU A 119 -4.91 9.90 8.18
N ARG A 120 -3.60 9.76 8.14
CA ARG A 120 -2.71 10.86 7.78
C ARG A 120 -1.59 10.41 6.84
N HIS A 121 -1.24 11.26 5.90
CA HIS A 121 0.00 11.14 5.15
C HIS A 121 1.18 11.50 6.06
N THR A 122 2.19 10.66 6.16
CA THR A 122 3.31 10.84 7.10
C THR A 122 4.35 11.85 6.64
N GLY A 123 4.22 12.37 5.41
CA GLY A 123 5.25 13.14 4.73
C GLY A 123 6.38 12.27 4.15
N MET A 124 6.33 10.94 4.32
CA MET A 124 7.31 10.03 3.76
C MET A 124 6.89 9.55 2.41
N VAL A 125 7.84 9.51 1.49
CA VAL A 125 7.68 8.98 0.14
C VAL A 125 8.86 8.07 -0.17
N PHE A 126 8.57 6.87 -0.63
CA PHE A 126 9.58 5.96 -1.16
C PHE A 126 9.49 5.96 -2.68
N GLN A 127 10.47 6.57 -3.35
CA GLN A 127 10.55 6.63 -4.81
C GLN A 127 11.51 5.57 -5.34
N GLY A 128 11.12 4.94 -6.44
CA GLY A 128 11.96 3.97 -7.11
C GLY A 128 11.56 3.76 -8.57
N ARG A 129 12.28 2.84 -9.22
CA ARG A 129 12.00 2.41 -10.59
C ARG A 129 11.90 0.89 -10.65
N GLU A 130 10.95 0.39 -11.42
CA GLU A 130 10.96 -1.02 -11.79
C GLU A 130 11.92 -1.24 -12.98
N PRO A 131 12.52 -2.43 -13.11
CA PRO A 131 13.48 -2.71 -14.18
C PRO A 131 12.93 -2.44 -15.59
N ASP A 132 11.63 -2.69 -15.79
CA ASP A 132 10.96 -2.58 -17.07
C ASP A 132 10.35 -1.18 -17.34
N TYR A 133 10.62 -0.21 -16.46
CA TYR A 133 10.13 1.15 -16.67
C TYR A 133 10.99 1.86 -17.73
N PRO A 134 10.35 2.62 -18.63
CA PRO A 134 11.06 3.56 -19.51
C PRO A 134 11.92 4.52 -18.69
N GLU A 135 12.90 5.14 -19.33
CA GLU A 135 13.64 6.25 -18.76
C GLU A 135 12.66 7.35 -18.30
N ASN A 136 12.97 8.04 -17.21
CA ASN A 136 12.11 9.05 -16.57
C ASN A 136 10.76 8.54 -16.04
N HIS A 137 10.55 7.24 -15.93
CA HIS A 137 9.36 6.66 -15.28
C HIS A 137 9.72 6.12 -13.91
N PHE A 138 8.92 6.50 -12.92
CA PHE A 138 9.12 6.18 -11.50
C PHE A 138 7.82 5.65 -10.90
N PHE A 139 7.91 5.04 -9.75
CA PHE A 139 6.79 4.87 -8.83
C PHE A 139 7.09 5.59 -7.52
N GLN A 140 6.05 5.99 -6.81
CA GLN A 140 6.14 6.49 -5.45
C GLN A 140 5.15 5.76 -4.57
N TYR A 141 5.65 5.18 -3.46
CA TYR A 141 4.83 4.81 -2.33
C TYR A 141 4.68 6.01 -1.41
N HIS A 142 3.47 6.52 -1.30
CA HIS A 142 3.08 7.49 -0.29
C HIS A 142 2.73 6.75 0.98
N ILE A 143 3.39 7.10 2.09
CA ILE A 143 3.26 6.37 3.34
C ILE A 143 2.22 7.03 4.23
N PHE A 144 1.23 6.23 4.61
CA PHE A 144 0.14 6.64 5.47
C PHE A 144 0.20 5.91 6.82
N GLN A 145 -0.40 6.54 7.80
CA GLN A 145 -0.61 6.00 9.14
C GLN A 145 -2.09 6.16 9.50
N ALA A 146 -2.66 5.13 10.13
CA ALA A 146 -4.01 5.17 10.66
C ALA A 146 -4.13 4.29 11.91
N TYR A 147 -5.25 4.40 12.61
CA TYR A 147 -5.53 3.67 13.84
C TYR A 147 -6.80 2.84 13.69
N VAL A 148 -6.75 1.60 14.15
CA VAL A 148 -7.85 0.63 14.09
C VAL A 148 -8.24 0.27 15.50
N THR A 149 -9.54 0.22 15.79
CA THR A 149 -10.01 -0.19 17.12
C THR A 149 -9.76 -1.68 17.35
N PRO A 150 -9.59 -2.13 18.62
CA PRO A 150 -9.43 -3.56 18.94
C PRO A 150 -10.58 -4.41 18.39
N GLU A 151 -11.82 -3.92 18.46
CA GLU A 151 -12.99 -4.58 17.93
C GLU A 151 -12.91 -4.80 16.42
N GLU A 152 -12.49 -3.79 15.66
CA GLU A 152 -12.36 -3.88 14.21
C GLU A 152 -11.22 -4.84 13.79
N ILE A 153 -10.13 -4.90 14.58
CA ILE A 153 -9.05 -5.86 14.37
C ILE A 153 -9.57 -7.29 14.61
N GLU A 154 -10.34 -7.51 15.68
CA GLU A 154 -10.96 -8.80 15.98
C GLU A 154 -11.89 -9.23 14.86
N ASN A 155 -12.76 -8.33 14.40
CA ASN A 155 -13.69 -8.60 13.28
C ASN A 155 -12.91 -9.00 12.00
N ALA A 156 -11.83 -8.32 11.67
CA ALA A 156 -10.99 -8.65 10.52
C ALA A 156 -10.33 -10.03 10.65
N LEU A 157 -9.84 -10.37 11.84
CA LEU A 157 -9.27 -11.70 12.14
C LEU A 157 -10.32 -12.81 12.02
N LEU A 158 -11.52 -12.60 12.57
CA LEU A 158 -12.64 -13.55 12.46
C LEU A 158 -13.10 -13.72 11.00
N GLU A 159 -13.10 -12.65 10.19
CA GLU A 159 -13.40 -12.76 8.75
C GLU A 159 -12.36 -13.63 8.03
N PHE A 160 -11.07 -13.46 8.30
CA PHE A 160 -10.02 -14.32 7.72
C PHE A 160 -10.17 -15.77 8.17
N GLU A 161 -10.41 -16.03 9.45
CA GLU A 161 -10.65 -17.37 9.99
C GLU A 161 -11.81 -18.04 9.26
N TRP A 162 -12.95 -17.35 9.18
CA TRP A 162 -14.13 -17.86 8.49
C TRP A 162 -13.86 -18.14 7.00
N LEU A 163 -13.18 -17.24 6.31
CA LEU A 163 -12.83 -17.41 4.89
C LEU A 163 -11.89 -18.60 4.67
N ASN A 164 -10.94 -18.85 5.59
CA ASN A 164 -10.02 -19.98 5.53
C ASN A 164 -10.74 -21.30 5.75
N GLU A 165 -11.77 -21.32 6.62
CA GLU A 165 -12.64 -22.50 6.82
C GLU A 165 -13.61 -22.71 5.65
N HIS A 166 -13.90 -21.67 4.86
CA HIS A 166 -14.86 -21.70 3.77
C HIS A 166 -14.23 -21.40 2.39
N PRO A 167 -13.33 -22.27 1.88
CA PRO A 167 -12.56 -21.98 0.66
C PRO A 167 -13.43 -21.74 -0.57
N LYS A 168 -14.65 -22.32 -0.62
CA LYS A 168 -15.60 -22.03 -1.70
C LYS A 168 -16.17 -20.60 -1.63
N ALA A 169 -16.38 -20.08 -0.44
CA ALA A 169 -16.80 -18.69 -0.25
C ALA A 169 -15.65 -17.74 -0.61
N PHE A 170 -14.44 -18.02 -0.14
CA PHE A 170 -13.23 -17.28 -0.50
C PHE A 170 -13.03 -17.21 -2.02
N ALA A 171 -13.19 -18.34 -2.73
CA ALA A 171 -13.03 -18.40 -4.19
C ALA A 171 -14.06 -17.56 -4.97
N ARG A 172 -15.21 -17.20 -4.36
CA ARG A 172 -16.24 -16.34 -4.95
C ARG A 172 -15.98 -14.85 -4.77
N LEU A 173 -15.08 -14.47 -3.86
CA LEU A 173 -14.69 -13.07 -3.72
C LEU A 173 -14.05 -12.55 -5.01
N ARG A 174 -14.12 -11.25 -5.24
CA ARG A 174 -13.38 -10.60 -6.32
C ARG A 174 -11.87 -10.85 -6.14
N LYS A 175 -11.13 -10.86 -7.25
CA LYS A 175 -9.69 -11.20 -7.27
C LYS A 175 -8.88 -10.32 -6.32
N ASP A 176 -9.14 -9.02 -6.27
CA ASP A 176 -8.51 -8.04 -5.40
C ASP A 176 -8.76 -8.32 -3.90
N LYS A 177 -9.95 -8.88 -3.54
CA LYS A 177 -10.27 -9.29 -2.16
C LYS A 177 -9.70 -10.67 -1.77
N ARG A 178 -9.02 -11.38 -2.69
CA ARG A 178 -8.44 -12.72 -2.48
C ARG A 178 -6.90 -12.72 -2.46
N GLU A 179 -6.28 -11.57 -2.46
CA GLU A 179 -4.82 -11.48 -2.53
C GLU A 179 -4.13 -11.83 -1.20
N LYS A 180 -4.87 -11.71 -0.11
CA LYS A 180 -4.41 -12.00 1.26
C LYS A 180 -5.35 -12.99 1.94
N ASP A 181 -4.80 -13.75 2.88
CA ASP A 181 -5.54 -14.78 3.63
C ASP A 181 -5.25 -14.78 5.14
N ASP A 182 -4.48 -13.80 5.63
CA ASP A 182 -4.16 -13.70 7.04
C ASP A 182 -3.74 -12.28 7.44
N LEU A 183 -3.95 -11.93 8.70
CA LEU A 183 -3.62 -10.67 9.34
C LEU A 183 -2.85 -10.92 10.63
N SER A 184 -1.80 -10.16 10.90
CA SER A 184 -1.01 -10.31 12.12
C SER A 184 -0.33 -9.01 12.52
N TRP A 185 0.19 -8.96 13.73
CA TRP A 185 1.08 -7.88 14.16
C TRP A 185 2.48 -8.08 13.61
N PHE A 186 3.08 -7.00 13.11
CA PHE A 186 4.49 -7.02 12.73
C PHE A 186 5.37 -7.28 13.95
N SER A 187 6.35 -8.14 13.77
CA SER A 187 7.40 -8.41 14.74
C SER A 187 8.76 -8.40 14.02
N PRO A 188 9.70 -7.54 14.40
CA PRO A 188 11.03 -7.48 13.76
C PRO A 188 11.78 -8.81 13.79
N ARG A 189 11.49 -9.67 14.77
CA ARG A 189 12.17 -10.96 14.96
C ARG A 189 11.59 -12.08 14.11
N SER A 190 10.26 -12.11 13.93
CA SER A 190 9.55 -13.25 13.32
C SER A 190 8.91 -12.94 11.97
N THR A 191 8.45 -11.70 11.74
CA THR A 191 7.80 -11.33 10.48
C THR A 191 8.81 -11.29 9.33
N ARG A 192 8.56 -12.08 8.29
CA ARG A 192 9.37 -12.08 7.07
C ARG A 192 8.67 -11.27 5.99
N LEU A 193 9.17 -10.07 5.76
CA LEU A 193 8.60 -9.13 4.78
C LEU A 193 8.84 -9.60 3.35
N MET A 194 7.78 -9.53 2.53
CA MET A 194 7.80 -9.95 1.14
C MET A 194 8.24 -8.83 0.19
N GLY A 195 8.62 -9.27 -1.01
CA GLY A 195 8.88 -8.39 -2.13
C GLY A 195 10.16 -7.58 -2.01
N ARG A 196 10.38 -6.76 -3.03
CA ARG A 196 11.60 -5.95 -3.17
C ARG A 196 11.55 -4.70 -2.30
N TRP A 197 10.37 -4.11 -2.10
CA TRP A 197 10.23 -2.76 -1.56
C TRP A 197 9.72 -2.73 -0.12
N SER A 198 8.91 -3.70 0.31
CA SER A 198 8.34 -3.71 1.67
C SER A 198 9.39 -3.67 2.77
N PRO A 199 10.53 -4.40 2.70
CA PRO A 199 11.57 -4.29 3.71
C PRO A 199 12.14 -2.86 3.85
N SER A 200 12.40 -2.19 2.73
CA SER A 200 12.92 -0.82 2.73
C SER A 200 11.91 0.20 3.25
N ILE A 201 10.64 0.05 2.88
CA ILE A 201 9.55 0.91 3.34
C ILE A 201 9.35 0.77 4.85
N VAL A 202 9.33 -0.46 5.37
CA VAL A 202 9.19 -0.73 6.80
C VAL A 202 10.40 -0.19 7.58
N ALA A 203 11.61 -0.43 7.10
CA ALA A 203 12.81 0.10 7.74
C ALA A 203 12.82 1.64 7.78
N MET A 204 12.43 2.30 6.68
CA MET A 204 12.32 3.75 6.59
C MET A 204 11.27 4.29 7.57
N TYR A 205 10.12 3.60 7.70
CA TYR A 205 9.05 4.00 8.62
C TYR A 205 9.50 3.89 10.08
N ILE A 206 10.05 2.75 10.47
CA ILE A 206 10.53 2.52 11.83
C ILE A 206 11.61 3.55 12.19
N HIS A 207 12.63 3.71 11.34
CA HIS A 207 13.73 4.65 11.60
C HIS A 207 13.28 6.11 11.75
N LYS A 208 12.17 6.52 11.11
CA LYS A 208 11.66 7.89 11.28
C LYS A 208 11.09 8.14 12.68
N TYR A 209 10.55 7.12 13.32
CA TYR A 209 9.74 7.27 14.54
C TYR A 209 10.38 6.63 15.79
N GLU A 210 11.50 5.94 15.64
CA GLU A 210 12.39 5.50 16.73
C GLU A 210 13.51 6.53 16.98
#